data_ce13540703666f4ead75eb2e50ca1d85
#
_entry.id   ce13540703666f4ead75eb2e50ca1d85
#
_cell.length_a   1.000
_cell.length_b   1.000
_cell.length_c   1.000
_cell.angle_alpha   90.00
_cell.angle_beta   90.00
_cell.angle_gamma   90.00
#
_symmetry.space_group_name_H-M   'P 1'
#
loop_
_entity.id
_entity.type
_entity.pdbx_description
1 polymer ?
#
loop_
_entity_poly.entity_id
_entity_poly.type
_entity_poly.pdbx_seq_one_letter_code
_entity_poly.pdbx_strand_id
1 'polypeptide(L)'
;MVRALMQWKRLAGCAVLALGLQACALATVGSQAAPDIYVLTTPEIDFGTQRPRLSTQLVVDEPYAPAALNSNRIVYKPSEHEIRYFADARWSDRAPQMLQVLLVDALDQSGQFQAVGRKAVGMRSDYLLRLSILTFAAEKSGDATEQVRIRINAQLVRRFSDTIKASRRFEVLAKPTSSKMIDIVNAFDAGTSAVFNELSVWLYDEVVKATLAEAG
;
A
#
# COMPACT_ATOMS: atom_id res chain seq x y z
N MET A 1 -53.98 21.65 50.87
CA MET A 1 -52.55 22.05 50.74
C MET A 1 -51.57 20.87 50.80
N VAL A 2 -51.83 19.80 51.52
CA VAL A 2 -50.89 18.65 51.68
C VAL A 2 -50.78 17.76 50.46
N ARG A 3 -51.83 17.62 49.62
CA ARG A 3 -51.79 16.78 48.38
C ARG A 3 -50.95 17.33 47.24
N ALA A 4 -50.80 18.63 47.12
CA ALA A 4 -50.00 19.28 46.08
C ALA A 4 -48.49 19.09 46.34
N LEU A 5 -48.06 19.14 47.59
CA LEU A 5 -46.66 18.94 48.00
C LEU A 5 -46.16 17.53 47.77
N MET A 6 -47.10 16.53 47.86
CA MET A 6 -46.76 15.13 47.70
C MET A 6 -46.62 14.75 46.19
N GLN A 7 -47.34 15.40 45.29
CA GLN A 7 -47.18 15.22 43.84
C GLN A 7 -45.91 15.84 43.32
N TRP A 8 -45.48 16.98 43.82
CA TRP A 8 -44.25 17.64 43.40
C TRP A 8 -43.00 16.84 43.78
N LYS A 9 -42.99 16.18 44.95
CA LYS A 9 -41.90 15.29 45.35
C LYS A 9 -41.78 14.01 44.45
N ARG A 10 -42.90 13.53 43.93
CA ARG A 10 -42.90 12.37 42.97
C ARG A 10 -42.42 12.78 41.58
N LEU A 11 -42.77 13.98 41.11
CA LEU A 11 -42.30 14.51 39.83
C LEU A 11 -40.80 14.88 39.86
N ALA A 12 -40.30 15.40 40.98
CA ALA A 12 -38.88 15.71 41.17
C ALA A 12 -38.03 14.41 41.21
N GLY A 13 -38.56 13.33 41.85
CA GLY A 13 -37.90 12.03 41.91
C GLY A 13 -37.78 11.35 40.53
N CYS A 14 -38.82 11.42 39.68
CA CYS A 14 -38.78 10.91 38.32
C CYS A 14 -37.84 11.70 37.40
N ALA A 15 -37.74 13.03 37.57
CA ALA A 15 -36.82 13.85 36.77
C ALA A 15 -35.34 13.55 37.06
N VAL A 16 -34.99 13.31 38.34
CA VAL A 16 -33.63 12.97 38.78
C VAL A 16 -33.25 11.56 38.27
N LEU A 17 -34.18 10.59 38.23
CA LEU A 17 -33.92 9.26 37.66
C LEU A 17 -33.72 9.31 36.14
N ALA A 18 -34.45 10.16 35.44
CA ALA A 18 -34.33 10.29 33.97
C ALA A 18 -33.01 10.93 33.56
N LEU A 19 -32.46 11.87 34.34
CA LEU A 19 -31.13 12.45 34.07
C LEU A 19 -29.98 11.50 34.38
N GLY A 20 -30.15 10.55 35.31
CA GLY A 20 -29.13 9.52 35.63
C GLY A 20 -28.93 8.48 34.53
N LEU A 21 -29.97 8.17 33.74
CA LEU A 21 -29.87 7.18 32.65
C LEU A 21 -29.17 7.74 31.39
N GLN A 22 -29.12 9.05 31.22
CA GLN A 22 -28.46 9.66 30.05
C GLN A 22 -26.94 9.76 30.24
N ALA A 23 -26.44 9.78 31.46
CA ALA A 23 -24.99 9.84 31.72
C ALA A 23 -24.25 8.54 31.35
N CYS A 24 -24.91 7.39 31.37
CA CYS A 24 -24.28 6.12 30.99
C CYS A 24 -24.19 5.92 29.48
N ALA A 25 -25.00 6.60 28.66
CA ALA A 25 -24.97 6.46 27.20
C ALA A 25 -23.81 7.24 26.56
N LEU A 26 -23.26 8.28 27.21
CA LEU A 26 -22.11 9.00 26.69
C LEU A 26 -20.76 8.35 27.04
N ALA A 27 -20.72 7.46 28.04
CA ALA A 27 -19.48 6.80 28.45
C ALA A 27 -19.08 5.61 27.56
N THR A 28 -19.98 5.14 26.67
CA THR A 28 -19.72 4.03 25.74
C THR A 28 -19.37 4.49 24.32
N VAL A 29 -19.23 5.78 24.06
CA VAL A 29 -18.60 6.26 22.81
C VAL A 29 -17.09 6.04 22.95
N GLY A 30 -16.77 4.79 22.82
CA GLY A 30 -15.59 4.03 22.85
C GLY A 30 -14.28 4.77 22.61
N SER A 31 -13.36 4.60 23.50
CA SER A 31 -11.94 4.60 23.20
C SER A 31 -11.65 3.36 22.34
N GLN A 32 -11.96 3.38 21.04
CA GLN A 32 -11.28 2.46 20.13
C GLN A 32 -9.80 2.82 20.22
N ALA A 33 -8.97 1.86 20.64
CA ALA A 33 -7.53 2.03 20.61
C ALA A 33 -7.12 2.50 19.20
N ALA A 34 -6.19 3.43 19.14
CA ALA A 34 -5.67 3.86 17.84
C ALA A 34 -5.06 2.65 17.12
N PRO A 35 -5.26 2.49 15.82
CA PRO A 35 -4.69 1.39 15.08
C PRO A 35 -3.17 1.46 15.06
N ASP A 36 -2.52 0.32 15.09
CA ASP A 36 -1.07 0.22 14.89
C ASP A 36 -0.71 0.65 13.47
N ILE A 37 0.37 1.43 13.35
CA ILE A 37 0.86 1.92 12.06
C ILE A 37 2.07 1.10 11.65
N TYR A 38 2.01 0.52 10.46
CA TYR A 38 3.06 -0.31 9.88
C TYR A 38 3.71 0.38 8.69
N VAL A 39 4.99 0.14 8.52
CA VAL A 39 5.81 0.59 7.40
C VAL A 39 6.45 -0.62 6.73
N LEU A 40 6.72 -0.51 5.43
CA LEU A 40 7.56 -1.46 4.71
C LEU A 40 8.98 -0.89 4.60
N THR A 41 9.95 -1.76 4.43
CA THR A 41 11.36 -1.38 4.29
C THR A 41 11.73 -1.19 2.82
N THR A 42 12.64 -0.26 2.52
CA THR A 42 13.19 -0.10 1.18
C THR A 42 14.06 -1.32 0.85
N PRO A 43 13.73 -2.11 -0.17
CA PRO A 43 14.52 -3.29 -0.51
C PRO A 43 15.83 -2.91 -1.18
N GLU A 44 16.86 -3.70 -0.93
CA GLU A 44 18.06 -3.70 -1.76
C GLU A 44 17.78 -4.43 -3.07
N ILE A 45 18.10 -3.81 -4.21
CA ILE A 45 17.90 -4.39 -5.52
C ILE A 45 19.21 -5.04 -5.99
N ASP A 46 19.14 -6.34 -6.22
CA ASP A 46 20.26 -7.09 -6.78
C ASP A 46 20.16 -7.15 -8.32
N PHE A 47 20.96 -6.33 -8.97
CA PHE A 47 21.10 -6.36 -10.44
C PHE A 47 22.07 -7.44 -10.94
N GLY A 48 22.69 -8.20 -10.05
CA GLY A 48 23.79 -9.13 -10.38
C GLY A 48 25.09 -8.38 -10.70
N THR A 49 26.14 -9.15 -10.97
CA THR A 49 27.46 -8.61 -11.31
C THR A 49 27.50 -8.12 -12.77
N GLN A 50 28.24 -6.99 -13.01
CA GLN A 50 28.59 -6.48 -14.33
C GLN A 50 27.49 -5.76 -15.15
N ARG A 51 26.53 -5.13 -14.51
CA ARG A 51 25.61 -4.24 -15.22
C ARG A 51 26.16 -2.80 -15.20
N PRO A 52 26.44 -2.18 -16.37
CA PRO A 52 26.93 -0.79 -16.42
C PRO A 52 25.82 0.18 -15.98
N ARG A 53 26.21 1.28 -15.35
CA ARG A 53 25.29 2.36 -15.05
C ARG A 53 24.74 2.98 -16.34
N LEU A 54 23.42 3.15 -16.41
CA LEU A 54 22.75 3.77 -17.56
C LEU A 54 22.73 5.29 -17.44
N SER A 55 23.03 5.98 -18.55
CA SER A 55 22.87 7.43 -18.67
C SER A 55 21.40 7.83 -18.88
N THR A 56 20.50 7.20 -18.14
CA THR A 56 19.05 7.31 -18.27
C THR A 56 18.44 7.96 -17.04
N GLN A 57 17.57 8.93 -17.26
CA GLN A 57 16.74 9.54 -16.23
C GLN A 57 15.37 8.87 -16.25
N LEU A 58 15.00 8.30 -15.12
CA LEU A 58 13.76 7.56 -14.92
C LEU A 58 12.81 8.31 -13.99
N VAL A 59 11.55 8.41 -14.38
CA VAL A 59 10.47 8.87 -13.50
C VAL A 59 9.53 7.70 -13.20
N VAL A 60 9.18 7.55 -11.94
CA VAL A 60 8.14 6.60 -11.50
C VAL A 60 6.86 7.39 -11.20
N ASP A 61 5.78 7.10 -11.93
CA ASP A 61 4.46 7.65 -11.62
C ASP A 61 3.90 7.03 -10.33
N GLU A 62 3.01 7.77 -9.65
CA GLU A 62 2.23 7.16 -8.56
C GLU A 62 1.42 5.99 -9.14
N PRO A 63 1.53 4.78 -8.58
CA PRO A 63 0.83 3.63 -9.10
C PRO A 63 -0.69 3.83 -9.08
N TYR A 64 -1.35 3.51 -10.19
CA TYR A 64 -2.80 3.40 -10.19
C TYR A 64 -3.24 2.21 -9.32
N ALA A 65 -4.28 2.40 -8.53
CA ALA A 65 -4.90 1.33 -7.75
C ALA A 65 -6.41 1.52 -7.69
N PRO A 66 -7.20 0.43 -7.67
CA PRO A 66 -8.61 0.49 -7.35
C PRO A 66 -8.86 1.12 -5.97
N ALA A 67 -10.04 1.72 -5.77
CA ALA A 67 -10.37 2.45 -4.54
C ALA A 67 -10.13 1.65 -3.26
N ALA A 68 -10.38 0.35 -3.28
CA ALA A 68 -10.15 -0.54 -2.13
C ALA A 68 -8.67 -0.65 -1.74
N LEU A 69 -7.74 -0.51 -2.69
CA LEU A 69 -6.29 -0.54 -2.48
C LEU A 69 -5.69 0.87 -2.35
N ASN A 70 -6.39 1.91 -2.83
CA ASN A 70 -5.93 3.29 -2.75
C ASN A 70 -6.26 3.91 -1.39
N SER A 71 -5.78 3.29 -0.34
CA SER A 71 -5.96 3.72 1.05
C SER A 71 -4.79 3.24 1.91
N ASN A 72 -4.72 3.74 3.14
CA ASN A 72 -3.78 3.25 4.14
C ASN A 72 -4.28 2.02 4.91
N ARG A 73 -5.42 1.45 4.52
CA ARG A 73 -5.98 0.25 5.16
C ARG A 73 -5.30 -1.00 4.61
N ILE A 74 -4.92 -1.92 5.51
CA ILE A 74 -4.34 -3.20 5.10
C ILE A 74 -5.46 -4.14 4.67
N VAL A 75 -5.41 -4.55 3.39
CA VAL A 75 -6.48 -5.34 2.77
C VAL A 75 -6.33 -6.81 3.13
N TYR A 76 -7.47 -7.43 3.48
CA TYR A 76 -7.63 -8.85 3.65
C TYR A 76 -8.76 -9.37 2.75
N LYS A 77 -8.52 -10.46 2.03
CA LYS A 77 -9.49 -11.12 1.16
C LYS A 77 -9.81 -12.51 1.72
N PRO A 78 -10.93 -12.66 2.45
CA PRO A 78 -11.35 -13.97 2.93
C PRO A 78 -11.83 -14.91 1.80
N SER A 79 -12.22 -14.36 0.66
CA SER A 79 -12.61 -15.07 -0.56
C SER A 79 -12.33 -14.22 -1.80
N GLU A 80 -12.49 -14.81 -3.00
CA GLU A 80 -12.29 -14.09 -4.26
C GLU A 80 -13.21 -12.87 -4.43
N HIS A 81 -14.39 -12.90 -3.84
CA HIS A 81 -15.43 -11.90 -4.04
C HIS A 81 -15.58 -10.94 -2.85
N GLU A 82 -14.77 -11.10 -1.79
CA GLU A 82 -14.90 -10.30 -0.57
C GLU A 82 -13.60 -9.58 -0.24
N ILE A 83 -13.72 -8.29 0.06
CA ILE A 83 -12.64 -7.45 0.58
C ILE A 83 -13.02 -7.00 1.99
N ARG A 84 -12.12 -7.23 2.91
CA ARG A 84 -12.14 -6.69 4.28
C ARG A 84 -10.84 -5.94 4.55
N TYR A 85 -10.76 -5.35 5.72
CA TYR A 85 -9.55 -4.67 6.19
C TYR A 85 -9.26 -5.10 7.62
N PHE A 86 -8.00 -5.21 7.96
CA PHE A 86 -7.60 -5.39 9.35
C PHE A 86 -8.07 -4.16 10.17
N ALA A 87 -8.76 -4.41 11.28
CA ALA A 87 -9.41 -3.34 12.06
C ALA A 87 -8.39 -2.43 12.73
N ASP A 88 -7.39 -3.05 13.37
CA ASP A 88 -6.45 -2.38 14.27
C ASP A 88 -5.06 -2.17 13.64
N ALA A 89 -4.98 -2.20 12.30
CA ALA A 89 -3.74 -2.06 11.57
C ALA A 89 -3.89 -1.16 10.34
N ARG A 90 -2.89 -0.31 10.09
CA ARG A 90 -2.83 0.60 8.95
C ARG A 90 -1.42 0.68 8.41
N TRP A 91 -1.31 0.96 7.12
CA TRP A 91 -0.06 1.46 6.54
C TRP A 91 0.19 2.90 6.99
N SER A 92 1.45 3.32 7.00
CA SER A 92 1.86 4.71 7.30
C SER A 92 1.35 5.73 6.27
N ASP A 93 1.08 5.29 5.05
CA ASP A 93 0.53 6.10 3.96
C ASP A 93 -0.40 5.25 3.08
N ARG A 94 -1.04 5.86 2.07
CA ARG A 94 -1.77 5.12 1.04
C ARG A 94 -0.82 4.14 0.34
N ALA A 95 -1.28 2.90 0.13
CA ALA A 95 -0.43 1.86 -0.45
C ALA A 95 0.25 2.28 -1.78
N PRO A 96 -0.43 2.94 -2.76
CA PRO A 96 0.24 3.39 -3.98
C PRO A 96 1.39 4.36 -3.72
N GLN A 97 1.20 5.34 -2.85
CA GLN A 97 2.20 6.34 -2.52
C GLN A 97 3.38 5.71 -1.76
N MET A 98 3.10 4.85 -0.80
CA MET A 98 4.13 4.10 -0.06
C MET A 98 4.99 3.26 -1.02
N LEU A 99 4.37 2.48 -1.91
CA LEU A 99 5.08 1.65 -2.87
C LEU A 99 5.88 2.47 -3.89
N GLN A 100 5.37 3.65 -4.31
CA GLN A 100 6.12 4.57 -5.17
C GLN A 100 7.41 5.05 -4.50
N VAL A 101 7.31 5.50 -3.24
CA VAL A 101 8.48 6.00 -2.48
C VAL A 101 9.52 4.90 -2.34
N LEU A 102 9.11 3.70 -1.90
CA LEU A 102 10.01 2.56 -1.72
C LEU A 102 10.72 2.16 -3.03
N LEU A 103 9.99 2.12 -4.14
CA LEU A 103 10.57 1.76 -5.43
C LEU A 103 11.55 2.83 -5.94
N VAL A 104 11.21 4.10 -5.80
CA VAL A 104 12.10 5.21 -6.17
C VAL A 104 13.37 5.14 -5.36
N ASP A 105 13.27 4.99 -4.04
CA ASP A 105 14.42 4.90 -3.15
C ASP A 105 15.30 3.68 -3.47
N ALA A 106 14.69 2.52 -3.70
CA ALA A 106 15.42 1.30 -4.05
C ALA A 106 16.18 1.41 -5.38
N LEU A 107 15.52 1.97 -6.41
CA LEU A 107 16.15 2.20 -7.72
C LEU A 107 17.25 3.26 -7.67
N ASP A 108 17.07 4.35 -6.92
CA ASP A 108 18.06 5.40 -6.78
C ASP A 108 19.30 4.90 -6.01
N GLN A 109 19.08 4.21 -4.87
CA GLN A 109 20.16 3.61 -4.07
C GLN A 109 20.96 2.56 -4.85
N SER A 110 20.35 1.87 -5.81
CA SER A 110 21.05 0.90 -6.65
C SER A 110 22.17 1.50 -7.51
N GLY A 111 22.11 2.80 -7.79
CA GLY A 111 23.06 3.51 -8.63
C GLY A 111 23.09 3.10 -10.09
N GLN A 112 22.16 2.26 -10.57
CA GLN A 112 22.14 1.73 -11.93
C GLN A 112 21.61 2.73 -12.96
N PHE A 113 20.86 3.74 -12.55
CA PHE A 113 20.34 4.81 -13.40
C PHE A 113 21.06 6.13 -13.10
N GLN A 114 21.10 7.05 -14.08
CA GLN A 114 21.67 8.39 -13.88
C GLN A 114 20.91 9.16 -12.80
N ALA A 115 19.59 9.09 -12.85
CA ALA A 115 18.71 9.66 -11.85
C ALA A 115 17.38 8.91 -11.84
N VAL A 116 16.81 8.74 -10.66
CA VAL A 116 15.47 8.21 -10.46
C VAL A 116 14.68 9.20 -9.62
N GLY A 117 13.43 9.48 -10.00
CA GLY A 117 12.61 10.41 -9.25
C GLY A 117 11.11 10.16 -9.42
N ARG A 118 10.34 10.86 -8.59
CA ARG A 118 8.90 10.95 -8.76
C ARG A 118 8.55 12.03 -9.76
N LYS A 119 7.38 11.96 -10.39
CA LYS A 119 6.91 12.98 -11.31
C LYS A 119 6.80 14.33 -10.62
N ALA A 120 7.56 15.30 -11.10
CA ALA A 120 7.48 16.68 -10.68
C ALA A 120 7.29 17.61 -11.91
N VAL A 121 6.71 18.79 -11.68
CA VAL A 121 6.52 19.78 -12.73
C VAL A 121 7.89 20.23 -13.27
N GLY A 122 8.04 20.19 -14.59
CA GLY A 122 9.28 20.61 -15.26
C GLY A 122 10.43 19.59 -15.27
N MET A 123 10.27 18.44 -14.65
CA MET A 123 11.30 17.39 -14.66
C MET A 123 11.38 16.71 -16.03
N ARG A 124 12.54 16.76 -16.64
CA ARG A 124 12.84 15.99 -17.87
C ARG A 124 13.23 14.57 -17.47
N SER A 125 12.72 13.59 -18.19
CA SER A 125 13.10 12.18 -18.04
C SER A 125 13.08 11.50 -19.40
N ASP A 126 13.90 10.48 -19.57
CA ASP A 126 13.93 9.69 -20.80
C ASP A 126 12.77 8.71 -20.83
N TYR A 127 12.51 8.08 -19.69
CA TYR A 127 11.47 7.08 -19.53
C TYR A 127 10.58 7.37 -18.34
N LEU A 128 9.36 6.87 -18.42
CA LEU A 128 8.36 6.86 -17.37
C LEU A 128 7.98 5.42 -17.06
N LEU A 129 8.08 5.04 -15.81
CA LEU A 129 7.56 3.79 -15.29
C LEU A 129 6.14 4.02 -14.78
N ARG A 130 5.15 3.43 -15.45
CA ARG A 130 3.74 3.39 -15.00
C ARG A 130 3.46 2.06 -14.34
N LEU A 131 2.85 2.11 -13.18
CA LEU A 131 2.47 0.93 -12.41
C LEU A 131 0.96 0.89 -12.18
N SER A 132 0.40 -0.31 -12.17
CA SER A 132 -0.97 -0.56 -11.74
C SER A 132 -0.95 -1.68 -10.71
N ILE A 133 -1.41 -1.38 -9.50
CA ILE A 133 -1.54 -2.36 -8.42
C ILE A 133 -2.84 -3.13 -8.65
N LEU A 134 -2.72 -4.40 -9.00
CA LEU A 134 -3.87 -5.27 -9.25
C LEU A 134 -4.30 -6.00 -7.97
N THR A 135 -3.32 -6.36 -7.13
CA THR A 135 -3.54 -7.00 -5.83
C THR A 135 -2.41 -6.59 -4.88
N PHE A 136 -2.77 -6.22 -3.67
CA PHE A 136 -1.89 -5.94 -2.54
C PHE A 136 -2.67 -6.30 -1.27
N ALA A 137 -2.74 -7.59 -0.97
CA ALA A 137 -3.66 -8.10 0.02
C ALA A 137 -3.14 -9.38 0.70
N ALA A 138 -3.48 -9.55 1.97
CA ALA A 138 -3.47 -10.86 2.58
C ALA A 138 -4.72 -11.62 2.10
N GLU A 139 -4.58 -12.88 1.71
CA GLU A 139 -5.66 -13.72 1.20
C GLU A 139 -5.73 -15.01 2.00
N LYS A 140 -6.94 -15.52 2.18
CA LYS A 140 -7.11 -16.87 2.72
C LYS A 140 -6.74 -17.89 1.64
N SER A 141 -5.84 -18.81 1.96
CA SER A 141 -5.43 -19.91 1.07
C SER A 141 -5.81 -21.25 1.69
N GLY A 142 -6.79 -21.92 1.09
CA GLY A 142 -7.28 -23.21 1.60
C GLY A 142 -7.90 -23.11 3.00
N ASP A 143 -7.75 -24.17 3.79
CA ASP A 143 -8.50 -24.28 5.07
C ASP A 143 -7.90 -23.50 6.24
N ALA A 144 -6.66 -23.02 6.18
CA ALA A 144 -6.06 -22.40 7.37
C ALA A 144 -4.90 -21.41 7.12
N THR A 145 -4.35 -21.25 5.93
CA THR A 145 -3.11 -20.47 5.79
C THR A 145 -3.39 -19.18 5.02
N GLU A 146 -3.17 -18.06 5.68
CA GLU A 146 -3.11 -16.77 5.01
C GLU A 146 -1.85 -16.71 4.13
N GLN A 147 -1.96 -16.05 2.99
CA GLN A 147 -0.84 -15.70 2.13
C GLN A 147 -0.97 -14.25 1.71
N VAL A 148 0.15 -13.58 1.52
CA VAL A 148 0.17 -12.25 0.92
C VAL A 148 0.36 -12.40 -0.58
N ARG A 149 -0.57 -11.83 -1.35
CA ARG A 149 -0.45 -11.74 -2.80
C ARG A 149 -0.17 -10.31 -3.21
N ILE A 150 0.91 -10.12 -3.95
CA ILE A 150 1.25 -8.85 -4.58
C ILE A 150 1.27 -9.06 -6.08
N ARG A 151 0.43 -8.30 -6.80
CA ARG A 151 0.34 -8.34 -8.26
C ARG A 151 0.38 -6.92 -8.80
N ILE A 152 1.39 -6.64 -9.62
CA ILE A 152 1.62 -5.33 -10.21
C ILE A 152 1.81 -5.49 -11.71
N ASN A 153 1.15 -4.63 -12.48
CA ASN A 153 1.43 -4.47 -13.89
C ASN A 153 2.33 -3.25 -14.08
N ALA A 154 3.44 -3.40 -14.81
CA ALA A 154 4.38 -2.34 -15.10
C ALA A 154 4.44 -2.06 -16.60
N GLN A 155 4.57 -0.79 -16.96
CA GLN A 155 4.76 -0.31 -18.33
C GLN A 155 5.93 0.66 -18.37
N LEU A 156 6.89 0.39 -19.25
CA LEU A 156 7.95 1.33 -19.60
C LEU A 156 7.49 2.21 -20.77
N VAL A 157 7.41 3.50 -20.56
CA VAL A 157 6.94 4.47 -21.54
C VAL A 157 8.06 5.42 -21.93
N ARG A 158 8.31 5.60 -23.23
CA ARG A 158 9.23 6.64 -23.75
C ARG A 158 8.57 8.00 -23.59
N ARG A 159 9.20 8.89 -22.86
CA ARG A 159 8.60 10.16 -22.46
C ARG A 159 8.28 11.10 -23.62
N PHE A 160 9.17 11.18 -24.60
CA PHE A 160 9.00 12.12 -25.72
C PHE A 160 7.91 11.74 -26.72
N SER A 161 7.63 10.45 -26.85
CA SER A 161 6.64 9.91 -27.82
C SER A 161 5.41 9.33 -27.17
N ASP A 162 5.34 9.29 -25.83
CA ASP A 162 4.32 8.60 -25.04
C ASP A 162 4.08 7.13 -25.49
N THR A 163 5.13 6.53 -26.10
CA THR A 163 5.04 5.17 -26.63
C THR A 163 5.40 4.15 -25.54
N ILE A 164 4.55 3.16 -25.35
CA ILE A 164 4.84 2.04 -24.47
C ILE A 164 5.90 1.17 -25.15
N LYS A 165 7.08 1.05 -24.55
CA LYS A 165 8.18 0.22 -25.06
C LYS A 165 8.07 -1.21 -24.57
N ALA A 166 7.61 -1.44 -23.35
CA ALA A 166 7.43 -2.76 -22.77
C ALA A 166 6.34 -2.75 -21.71
N SER A 167 5.71 -3.90 -21.49
CA SER A 167 4.75 -4.13 -20.42
C SER A 167 4.91 -5.53 -19.86
N ARG A 168 4.91 -5.66 -18.53
CA ARG A 168 5.00 -6.96 -17.84
C ARG A 168 4.18 -6.95 -16.56
N ARG A 169 3.60 -8.10 -16.26
CA ARG A 169 2.94 -8.37 -14.97
C ARG A 169 3.89 -9.15 -14.06
N PHE A 170 3.95 -8.70 -12.82
CA PHE A 170 4.70 -9.34 -11.74
C PHE A 170 3.72 -9.84 -10.70
N GLU A 171 3.93 -11.02 -10.20
CA GLU A 171 3.11 -11.62 -9.16
C GLU A 171 3.98 -12.44 -8.20
N VAL A 172 3.84 -12.15 -6.92
CA VAL A 172 4.52 -12.87 -5.84
C VAL A 172 3.50 -13.29 -4.79
N LEU A 173 3.69 -14.49 -4.28
CA LEU A 173 2.99 -15.04 -3.12
C LEU A 173 4.00 -15.19 -1.99
N ALA A 174 3.76 -14.49 -0.89
CA ALA A 174 4.58 -14.58 0.31
C ALA A 174 3.77 -15.19 1.45
N LYS A 175 4.33 -16.19 2.14
CA LYS A 175 3.63 -16.87 3.21
C LYS A 175 4.06 -16.31 4.57
N PRO A 176 3.13 -15.77 5.39
CA PRO A 176 3.45 -15.35 6.74
C PRO A 176 3.79 -16.56 7.62
N THR A 177 4.63 -16.35 8.62
CA THR A 177 5.03 -17.40 9.57
C THR A 177 3.94 -17.73 10.59
N SER A 178 3.03 -16.78 10.85
CA SER A 178 1.82 -16.98 11.65
C SER A 178 0.72 -15.99 11.24
N SER A 179 -0.46 -16.11 11.84
CA SER A 179 -1.57 -15.16 11.66
C SER A 179 -1.44 -13.86 12.48
N LYS A 180 -0.32 -13.64 13.19
CA LYS A 180 -0.07 -12.38 13.87
C LYS A 180 0.16 -11.26 12.85
N MET A 181 -0.34 -10.05 13.16
CA MET A 181 -0.25 -8.92 12.23
C MET A 181 1.18 -8.61 11.80
N ILE A 182 2.14 -8.70 12.71
CA ILE A 182 3.56 -8.45 12.39
C ILE A 182 4.11 -9.48 11.38
N ASP A 183 3.71 -10.75 11.47
CA ASP A 183 4.14 -11.78 10.53
C ASP A 183 3.50 -11.60 9.15
N ILE A 184 2.26 -11.11 9.12
CA ILE A 184 1.57 -10.73 7.87
C ILE A 184 2.30 -9.52 7.23
N VAL A 185 2.66 -8.51 8.02
CA VAL A 185 3.43 -7.34 7.53
C VAL A 185 4.80 -7.77 7.01
N ASN A 186 5.50 -8.66 7.70
CA ASN A 186 6.77 -9.22 7.22
C ASN A 186 6.61 -9.96 5.89
N ALA A 187 5.47 -10.63 5.68
CA ALA A 187 5.18 -11.27 4.39
C ALA A 187 4.90 -10.23 3.29
N PHE A 188 4.22 -9.11 3.60
CA PHE A 188 4.09 -7.99 2.67
C PHE A 188 5.44 -7.39 2.31
N ASP A 189 6.33 -7.22 3.29
CA ASP A 189 7.67 -6.67 3.10
C ASP A 189 8.50 -7.57 2.19
N ALA A 190 8.59 -8.85 2.51
CA ALA A 190 9.29 -9.85 1.69
C ALA A 190 8.71 -9.95 0.27
N GLY A 191 7.39 -9.96 0.14
CA GLY A 191 6.72 -10.00 -1.17
C GLY A 191 6.97 -8.74 -2.00
N THR A 192 6.98 -7.55 -1.37
CA THR A 192 7.29 -6.28 -2.03
C THR A 192 8.73 -6.27 -2.50
N SER A 193 9.66 -6.70 -1.65
CA SER A 193 11.08 -6.84 -2.00
C SER A 193 11.27 -7.75 -3.22
N ALA A 194 10.63 -8.91 -3.23
CA ALA A 194 10.72 -9.85 -4.35
C ALA A 194 10.16 -9.27 -5.66
N VAL A 195 8.98 -8.65 -5.62
CA VAL A 195 8.38 -7.99 -6.81
C VAL A 195 9.27 -6.86 -7.32
N PHE A 196 9.81 -6.03 -6.42
CA PHE A 196 10.65 -4.90 -6.81
C PHE A 196 11.99 -5.36 -7.40
N ASN A 197 12.58 -6.42 -6.89
CA ASN A 197 13.78 -7.01 -7.50
C ASN A 197 13.50 -7.50 -8.93
N GLU A 198 12.48 -8.30 -9.14
CA GLU A 198 12.12 -8.78 -10.48
C GLU A 198 11.78 -7.64 -11.44
N LEU A 199 11.00 -6.66 -10.97
CA LEU A 199 10.61 -5.49 -11.75
C LEU A 199 11.82 -4.65 -12.13
N SER A 200 12.74 -4.41 -11.20
CA SER A 200 13.92 -3.55 -11.42
C SER A 200 14.89 -4.16 -12.43
N VAL A 201 15.13 -5.46 -12.34
CA VAL A 201 15.94 -6.20 -13.31
C VAL A 201 15.31 -6.14 -14.71
N TRP A 202 14.00 -6.43 -14.82
CA TRP A 202 13.27 -6.31 -16.07
C TRP A 202 13.32 -4.89 -16.63
N LEU A 203 13.08 -3.90 -15.78
CA LEU A 203 13.10 -2.49 -16.17
C LEU A 203 14.45 -2.09 -16.78
N TYR A 204 15.53 -2.46 -16.12
CA TYR A 204 16.89 -2.21 -16.61
C TYR A 204 17.09 -2.84 -18.01
N ASP A 205 16.74 -4.09 -18.20
CA ASP A 205 16.89 -4.81 -19.46
C ASP A 205 16.07 -4.18 -20.58
N GLU A 206 14.83 -3.73 -20.29
CA GLU A 206 13.98 -3.08 -21.29
C GLU A 206 14.47 -1.66 -21.64
N VAL A 207 15.05 -0.91 -20.70
CA VAL A 207 15.68 0.38 -20.98
C VAL A 207 16.88 0.19 -21.89
N VAL A 208 17.74 -0.81 -21.64
CA VAL A 208 18.88 -1.12 -22.53
C VAL A 208 18.41 -1.45 -23.94
N LYS A 209 17.44 -2.34 -24.08
CA LYS A 209 16.87 -2.72 -25.39
C LYS A 209 16.30 -1.51 -26.14
N ALA A 210 15.51 -0.68 -25.44
CA ALA A 210 14.89 0.49 -26.03
C ALA A 210 15.93 1.52 -26.49
N THR A 211 17.00 1.71 -25.72
CA THR A 211 18.09 2.64 -26.07
C THR A 211 18.88 2.13 -27.27
N LEU A 212 19.19 0.84 -27.34
CA LEU A 212 19.90 0.26 -28.49
C LEU A 212 19.08 0.35 -29.79
N ALA A 213 17.76 0.14 -29.70
CA ALA A 213 16.86 0.24 -30.86
C ALA A 213 16.70 1.67 -31.41
N GLU A 214 17.04 2.69 -30.61
CA GLU A 214 17.00 4.11 -31.01
C GLU A 214 18.34 4.60 -31.58
N ALA A 215 19.44 3.86 -31.34
CA ALA A 215 20.78 4.20 -31.79
C ALA A 215 21.13 3.59 -33.18
N GLY A 216 20.36 2.61 -33.66
CA GLY A 216 20.54 1.93 -34.93
C GLY A 216 19.51 2.37 -35.96
#